data_b0db56e419a7885d2e228b68a00ceacd
#
_entry.id   b0db56e419a7885d2e228b68a00ceacd
#
_cell.length_a   1.000
_cell.length_b   1.000
_cell.length_c   1.000
_cell.angle_alpha   90.00
_cell.angle_beta   90.00
_cell.angle_gamma   90.00
#
_symmetry.space_group_name_H-M   'P 1'
#
loop_
_entity.id
_entity.type
_entity.pdbx_description
1 polymer ?
#
loop_
_entity_poly.entity_id
_entity_poly.type
_entity_poly.pdbx_seq_one_letter_code
_entity_poly.pdbx_strand_id
1 'polypeptide(L)'
;SNSKNFEFVSNKNDLITYGVKGNVIKARTKNQIKIVELSNNYDMLFVVGPAGTGKTYTSVALAVKALKEKKIKRIILTRPAVEAGENLGFLPGDIKNKLDPYIQPLYDALYDMIPTEKLHSYLERGIIQISPLAFMRGRTLNNAFVILDEAQNATHSQMKMFLTRMGPEAKFIITGDPGQVDLPKKTISGLNEALNIFKKTNGIKILYLDEKDVIR
;
A
#
# COMPACT_ATOMS: atom_id res chain seq x y z
N SER A 1 39.15 -5.54 -12.47
CA SER A 1 38.22 -6.39 -11.72
C SER A 1 38.24 -5.93 -10.26
N ASN A 2 37.27 -5.11 -9.89
CA ASN A 2 36.94 -4.81 -8.51
C ASN A 2 35.40 -4.86 -8.37
N SER A 3 34.93 -6.05 -8.10
CA SER A 3 33.56 -6.29 -7.60
C SER A 3 33.54 -5.81 -6.15
N LYS A 4 33.02 -4.62 -5.91
CA LYS A 4 32.64 -4.19 -4.56
C LYS A 4 31.42 -4.98 -4.13
N ASN A 5 31.63 -6.07 -3.40
CA ASN A 5 30.62 -6.72 -2.59
C ASN A 5 30.13 -5.70 -1.56
N PHE A 6 28.93 -5.16 -1.76
CA PHE A 6 28.21 -4.49 -0.70
C PHE A 6 27.68 -5.55 0.25
N GLU A 7 28.46 -5.95 1.23
CA GLU A 7 27.97 -6.65 2.41
C GLU A 7 27.06 -5.68 3.18
N PHE A 8 25.77 -5.85 3.01
CA PHE A 8 24.79 -5.28 3.92
C PHE A 8 24.96 -5.97 5.28
N VAL A 9 25.61 -5.30 6.22
CA VAL A 9 25.59 -5.71 7.63
C VAL A 9 24.13 -5.70 8.05
N SER A 10 23.59 -6.89 8.27
CA SER A 10 22.20 -7.09 8.71
C SER A 10 22.04 -6.51 10.13
N ASN A 11 21.58 -5.28 10.21
CA ASN A 11 21.18 -4.68 11.47
C ASN A 11 19.85 -5.29 11.91
N LYS A 12 19.68 -5.56 13.21
CA LYS A 12 18.40 -6.02 13.81
C LYS A 12 17.20 -5.12 13.48
N ASN A 13 17.45 -3.91 13.00
CA ASN A 13 16.43 -2.91 12.62
C ASN A 13 15.82 -3.13 11.24
N ASP A 14 16.37 -4.02 10.41
CA ASP A 14 15.89 -4.22 9.04
C ASP A 14 14.75 -5.22 8.95
N LEU A 15 14.58 -6.06 9.97
CA LEU A 15 13.50 -7.05 10.03
C LEU A 15 12.14 -6.37 10.18
N ILE A 16 11.24 -6.64 9.24
CA ILE A 16 9.85 -6.18 9.33
C ILE A 16 8.99 -7.27 9.99
N THR A 17 8.95 -8.45 9.38
CA THR A 17 8.15 -9.59 9.87
C THR A 17 8.70 -10.91 9.32
N TYR A 18 8.14 -12.01 9.75
CA TYR A 18 8.40 -13.32 9.16
C TYR A 18 7.24 -13.71 8.24
N GLY A 19 7.56 -14.18 7.06
CA GLY A 19 6.61 -14.70 6.07
C GLY A 19 6.30 -16.18 6.25
N VAL A 20 5.79 -16.76 5.17
CA VAL A 20 5.47 -18.19 5.08
C VAL A 20 6.76 -19.01 5.22
N LYS A 21 6.68 -20.16 5.91
CA LYS A 21 7.82 -21.05 6.17
C LYS A 21 9.00 -20.38 6.88
N GLY A 22 8.76 -19.29 7.61
CA GLY A 22 9.81 -18.60 8.35
C GLY A 22 10.68 -17.66 7.49
N ASN A 23 10.31 -17.40 6.26
CA ASN A 23 11.01 -16.45 5.40
C ASN A 23 11.15 -15.09 6.08
N VAL A 24 12.35 -14.52 6.06
CA VAL A 24 12.62 -13.22 6.65
C VAL A 24 12.18 -12.11 5.68
N ILE A 25 11.22 -11.29 6.08
CA ILE A 25 10.80 -10.11 5.34
C ILE A 25 11.44 -8.91 5.99
N LYS A 26 12.35 -8.27 5.24
CA LYS A 26 13.15 -7.15 5.73
C LYS A 26 13.18 -5.99 4.75
N ALA A 27 13.43 -4.80 5.27
CA ALA A 27 13.76 -3.63 4.46
C ALA A 27 15.10 -3.85 3.75
N ARG A 28 15.13 -3.64 2.43
CA ARG A 28 16.29 -3.91 1.57
C ARG A 28 17.04 -2.63 1.18
N THR A 29 16.41 -1.48 1.29
CA THR A 29 17.01 -0.18 0.97
C THR A 29 16.90 0.77 2.15
N LYS A 30 17.74 1.82 2.14
CA LYS A 30 17.70 2.86 3.19
C LYS A 30 16.32 3.54 3.27
N ASN A 31 15.67 3.73 2.13
CA ASN A 31 14.35 4.36 2.12
C ASN A 31 13.25 3.39 2.56
N GLN A 32 13.39 2.08 2.34
CA GLN A 32 12.48 1.10 2.96
C GLN A 32 12.62 1.08 4.49
N ILE A 33 13.83 1.22 5.04
CA ILE A 33 14.04 1.40 6.48
C ILE A 33 13.31 2.65 6.98
N LYS A 34 13.39 3.76 6.23
CA LYS A 34 12.65 4.99 6.57
C LYS A 34 11.13 4.79 6.53
N ILE A 35 10.59 3.97 5.59
CA ILE A 35 9.16 3.64 5.62
C ILE A 35 8.79 2.98 6.95
N VAL A 36 9.60 2.03 7.41
CA VAL A 36 9.36 1.34 8.70
C VAL A 36 9.41 2.33 9.86
N GLU A 37 10.43 3.16 9.93
CA GLU A 37 10.60 4.16 10.99
C GLU A 37 9.45 5.18 11.01
N LEU A 38 9.12 5.75 9.85
CA LEU A 38 8.05 6.74 9.72
C LEU A 38 6.67 6.16 10.01
N SER A 39 6.43 4.91 9.63
CA SER A 39 5.16 4.25 9.94
C SER A 39 4.94 4.04 11.44
N ASN A 40 6.00 3.97 12.23
CA ASN A 40 5.89 3.89 13.69
C ASN A 40 5.53 5.24 14.33
N ASN A 41 5.90 6.35 13.69
CA ASN A 41 5.80 7.69 14.26
C ASN A 41 4.62 8.51 13.72
N TYR A 42 4.02 8.10 12.60
CA TYR A 42 2.95 8.86 11.93
C TYR A 42 1.76 7.95 11.63
N ASP A 43 0.56 8.47 11.85
CA ASP A 43 -0.66 7.73 11.55
C ASP A 43 -1.04 7.80 10.07
N MET A 44 -0.55 8.81 9.35
CA MET A 44 -0.71 8.93 7.90
C MET A 44 0.65 9.15 7.22
N LEU A 45 1.00 8.26 6.30
CA LEU A 45 2.25 8.27 5.56
C LEU A 45 2.00 8.16 4.06
N PHE A 46 2.50 9.11 3.30
CA PHE A 46 2.59 9.03 1.84
C PHE A 46 3.97 8.49 1.45
N VAL A 47 4.01 7.46 0.64
CA VAL A 47 5.24 6.85 0.11
C VAL A 47 5.18 6.90 -1.40
N VAL A 48 5.89 7.83 -2.00
CA VAL A 48 5.80 8.12 -3.43
C VAL A 48 7.14 7.94 -4.12
N GLY A 49 7.12 7.44 -5.34
CA GLY A 49 8.32 7.21 -6.14
C GLY A 49 8.12 6.14 -7.20
N PRO A 50 9.19 5.82 -7.96
CA PRO A 50 9.13 4.91 -9.09
C PRO A 50 8.64 3.51 -8.76
N ALA A 51 8.12 2.80 -9.76
CA ALA A 51 7.82 1.38 -9.65
C ALA A 51 9.07 0.56 -9.30
N GLY A 52 8.87 -0.61 -8.68
CA GLY A 52 9.98 -1.51 -8.32
C GLY A 52 10.78 -1.11 -7.07
N THR A 53 10.39 -0.06 -6.35
CA THR A 53 11.04 0.38 -5.09
C THR A 53 10.50 -0.35 -3.84
N GLY A 54 9.55 -1.26 -4.00
CA GLY A 54 8.98 -2.06 -2.92
C GLY A 54 8.00 -1.33 -2.01
N LYS A 55 7.45 -0.19 -2.43
CA LYS A 55 6.47 0.61 -1.66
C LYS A 55 5.31 -0.25 -1.14
N THR A 56 4.62 -0.90 -2.05
CA THR A 56 3.44 -1.73 -1.75
C THR A 56 3.79 -2.90 -0.86
N TYR A 57 4.83 -3.66 -1.22
CA TYR A 57 5.27 -4.84 -0.49
C TYR A 57 5.68 -4.50 0.95
N THR A 58 6.48 -3.44 1.14
CA THR A 58 6.90 -2.98 2.47
C THR A 58 5.69 -2.52 3.31
N SER A 59 4.75 -1.80 2.69
CA SER A 59 3.54 -1.35 3.37
C SER A 59 2.65 -2.51 3.82
N VAL A 60 2.48 -3.53 2.97
CA VAL A 60 1.73 -4.76 3.32
C VAL A 60 2.44 -5.52 4.44
N ALA A 61 3.78 -5.62 4.40
CA ALA A 61 4.55 -6.27 5.47
C ALA A 61 4.36 -5.58 6.82
N LEU A 62 4.32 -4.26 6.85
CA LEU A 62 4.05 -3.48 8.07
C LEU A 62 2.64 -3.72 8.61
N ALA A 63 1.65 -3.78 7.72
CA ALA A 63 0.27 -4.09 8.11
C ALA A 63 0.14 -5.50 8.69
N VAL A 64 0.77 -6.49 8.05
CA VAL A 64 0.80 -7.88 8.54
C VAL A 64 1.51 -7.97 9.89
N LYS A 65 2.63 -7.26 10.07
CA LYS A 65 3.31 -7.15 11.37
C LYS A 65 2.37 -6.61 12.45
N ALA A 66 1.72 -5.48 12.17
CA ALA A 66 0.81 -4.85 13.12
C ALA A 66 -0.38 -5.76 13.51
N LEU A 67 -0.90 -6.54 12.54
CA LEU A 67 -1.95 -7.53 12.80
C LEU A 67 -1.46 -8.68 13.67
N LYS A 68 -0.26 -9.23 13.37
CA LYS A 68 0.37 -10.30 14.18
C LYS A 68 0.65 -9.85 15.62
N GLU A 69 1.06 -8.60 15.79
CA GLU A 69 1.32 -7.96 17.08
C GLU A 69 0.03 -7.50 17.80
N LYS A 70 -1.15 -7.73 17.22
CA LYS A 70 -2.47 -7.32 17.73
C LYS A 70 -2.61 -5.81 17.98
N LYS A 71 -1.81 -5.00 17.28
CA LYS A 71 -1.89 -3.52 17.34
C LYS A 71 -3.08 -2.97 16.57
N ILE A 72 -3.59 -3.75 15.63
CA ILE A 72 -4.77 -3.43 14.82
C ILE A 72 -5.69 -4.65 14.76
N LYS A 73 -6.95 -4.42 14.40
CA LYS A 73 -7.95 -5.48 14.25
C LYS A 73 -8.15 -5.91 12.80
N ARG A 74 -7.83 -5.03 11.85
CA ARG A 74 -8.12 -5.24 10.42
C ARG A 74 -7.02 -4.67 9.54
N ILE A 75 -6.80 -5.32 8.39
CA ILE A 75 -6.04 -4.78 7.26
C ILE A 75 -7.02 -4.49 6.14
N ILE A 76 -6.93 -3.30 5.56
CA ILE A 76 -7.74 -2.88 4.42
C ILE A 76 -6.81 -2.43 3.31
N LEU A 77 -6.84 -3.16 2.20
CA LEU A 77 -6.05 -2.87 1.01
C LEU A 77 -6.99 -2.40 -0.09
N THR A 78 -6.66 -1.27 -0.70
CA THR A 78 -7.49 -0.70 -1.76
C THR A 78 -6.65 -0.11 -2.87
N ARG A 79 -7.17 -0.17 -4.08
CA ARG A 79 -6.64 0.48 -5.29
C ARG A 79 -7.74 1.24 -6.01
N PRO A 80 -7.42 2.36 -6.69
CA PRO A 80 -8.33 2.93 -7.67
C PRO A 80 -8.54 1.93 -8.81
N ALA A 81 -9.77 1.71 -9.23
CA ALA A 81 -10.05 0.98 -10.46
C ALA A 81 -9.81 1.93 -11.63
N VAL A 82 -8.84 1.61 -12.49
CA VAL A 82 -8.57 2.35 -13.74
C VAL A 82 -9.07 1.51 -14.89
N GLU A 83 -9.95 2.10 -15.70
CA GLU A 83 -10.34 1.49 -16.98
C GLU A 83 -9.18 1.64 -17.96
N ALA A 84 -8.37 0.59 -18.11
CA ALA A 84 -7.33 0.53 -19.12
C ALA A 84 -7.95 0.37 -20.51
N GLY A 85 -8.43 1.46 -21.11
CA GLY A 85 -8.86 1.54 -22.52
C GLY A 85 -10.07 0.69 -22.94
N GLU A 86 -10.50 -0.25 -22.11
CA GLU A 86 -11.70 -1.08 -22.32
C GLU A 86 -12.67 -0.83 -21.18
N ASN A 87 -13.90 -0.43 -21.51
CA ASN A 87 -14.95 -0.25 -20.53
C ASN A 87 -15.17 -1.57 -19.76
N LEU A 88 -14.86 -1.60 -18.47
CA LEU A 88 -15.11 -2.75 -17.58
C LEU A 88 -16.55 -3.28 -17.69
N GLY A 89 -17.51 -2.44 -18.12
CA GLY A 89 -18.90 -2.80 -18.38
C GLY A 89 -19.12 -3.79 -19.53
N PHE A 90 -18.20 -3.91 -20.48
CA PHE A 90 -18.33 -4.77 -21.66
C PHE A 90 -17.65 -6.14 -21.54
N LEU A 91 -16.85 -6.39 -20.50
CA LEU A 91 -16.25 -7.71 -20.29
C LEU A 91 -17.29 -8.68 -19.69
N PRO A 92 -17.42 -9.91 -20.23
CA PRO A 92 -18.26 -10.92 -19.63
C PRO A 92 -17.69 -11.38 -18.29
N GLY A 93 -18.54 -11.48 -17.27
CA GLY A 93 -18.17 -11.95 -15.94
C GLY A 93 -18.63 -11.02 -14.80
N ASP A 94 -18.64 -11.53 -13.59
CA ASP A 94 -18.93 -10.78 -12.38
C ASP A 94 -17.90 -9.65 -12.17
N ILE A 95 -18.34 -8.56 -11.53
CA ILE A 95 -17.47 -7.41 -11.17
C ILE A 95 -16.20 -7.88 -10.46
N LYS A 96 -16.29 -8.92 -9.64
CA LYS A 96 -15.16 -9.53 -8.93
C LYS A 96 -14.09 -10.05 -9.90
N ASN A 97 -14.47 -10.79 -10.93
CA ASN A 97 -13.53 -11.36 -11.92
C ASN A 97 -12.87 -10.28 -12.79
N LYS A 98 -13.54 -9.14 -12.98
CA LYS A 98 -13.01 -8.00 -13.77
C LYS A 98 -11.98 -7.18 -12.99
N LEU A 99 -12.08 -7.17 -11.67
CA LEU A 99 -11.21 -6.40 -10.78
C LEU A 99 -10.00 -7.20 -10.30
N ASP A 100 -10.03 -8.53 -10.41
CA ASP A 100 -8.97 -9.43 -9.94
C ASP A 100 -7.56 -9.05 -10.45
N PRO A 101 -7.34 -8.70 -11.74
CA PRO A 101 -6.01 -8.31 -12.22
C PRO A 101 -5.43 -7.08 -11.52
N TYR A 102 -6.27 -6.14 -11.11
CA TYR A 102 -5.82 -4.91 -10.44
C TYR A 102 -5.38 -5.13 -9.00
N ILE A 103 -6.01 -6.09 -8.33
CA ILE A 103 -5.76 -6.37 -6.92
C ILE A 103 -4.83 -7.56 -6.71
N GLN A 104 -4.52 -8.32 -7.77
CA GLN A 104 -3.65 -9.50 -7.70
C GLN A 104 -2.30 -9.24 -7.01
N PRO A 105 -1.57 -8.14 -7.29
CA PRO A 105 -0.30 -7.87 -6.61
C PRO A 105 -0.42 -7.70 -5.09
N LEU A 106 -1.60 -7.31 -4.60
CA LEU A 106 -1.87 -7.22 -3.15
C LEU A 106 -2.07 -8.62 -2.55
N TYR A 107 -2.75 -9.51 -3.26
CA TYR A 107 -2.85 -10.92 -2.87
C TYR A 107 -1.49 -11.60 -2.86
N ASP A 108 -0.68 -11.40 -3.89
CA ASP A 108 0.65 -12.00 -4.00
C ASP A 108 1.54 -11.61 -2.80
N ALA A 109 1.54 -10.32 -2.42
CA ALA A 109 2.24 -9.87 -1.24
C ALA A 109 1.74 -10.54 0.04
N LEU A 110 0.43 -10.72 0.19
CA LEU A 110 -0.15 -11.39 1.36
C LEU A 110 0.18 -12.88 1.40
N TYR A 111 0.21 -13.57 0.26
CA TYR A 111 0.58 -14.99 0.18
C TYR A 111 2.03 -15.26 0.60
N ASP A 112 2.92 -14.31 0.37
CA ASP A 112 4.31 -14.40 0.87
C ASP A 112 4.39 -14.30 2.40
N MET A 113 3.41 -13.66 3.04
CA MET A 113 3.47 -13.25 4.44
C MET A 113 2.57 -14.05 5.37
N ILE A 114 1.51 -14.65 4.83
CA ILE A 114 0.47 -15.36 5.59
C ILE A 114 0.20 -16.71 4.92
N PRO A 115 0.22 -17.83 5.66
CA PRO A 115 -0.15 -19.12 5.13
C PRO A 115 -1.54 -19.10 4.48
N THR A 116 -1.68 -19.78 3.33
CA THR A 116 -2.87 -19.73 2.48
C THR A 116 -4.18 -19.97 3.22
N GLU A 117 -4.25 -21.03 4.04
CA GLU A 117 -5.47 -21.35 4.82
C GLU A 117 -5.83 -20.23 5.80
N LYS A 118 -4.82 -19.66 6.45
CA LYS A 118 -5.00 -18.55 7.40
C LYS A 118 -5.42 -17.28 6.68
N LEU A 119 -4.86 -17.01 5.50
CA LEU A 119 -5.24 -15.85 4.69
C LEU A 119 -6.70 -15.98 4.24
N HIS A 120 -7.12 -17.14 3.75
CA HIS A 120 -8.53 -17.38 3.38
C HIS A 120 -9.47 -17.15 4.56
N SER A 121 -9.14 -17.70 5.74
CA SER A 121 -9.92 -17.45 6.95
C SER A 121 -10.00 -15.96 7.32
N TYR A 122 -8.91 -15.22 7.16
CA TYR A 122 -8.90 -13.78 7.42
C TYR A 122 -9.75 -12.98 6.44
N LEU A 123 -9.76 -13.38 5.16
CA LEU A 123 -10.58 -12.76 4.12
C LEU A 123 -12.08 -13.04 4.37
N GLU A 124 -12.45 -14.29 4.66
CA GLU A 124 -13.83 -14.68 4.96
C GLU A 124 -14.37 -13.96 6.21
N ARG A 125 -13.56 -13.80 7.23
CA ARG A 125 -13.94 -13.11 8.48
C ARG A 125 -13.86 -11.59 8.39
N GLY A 126 -13.40 -11.03 7.25
CA GLY A 126 -13.24 -9.59 7.07
C GLY A 126 -12.12 -8.97 7.92
N ILE A 127 -11.19 -9.79 8.44
CA ILE A 127 -9.99 -9.32 9.14
C ILE A 127 -9.02 -8.70 8.13
N ILE A 128 -8.91 -9.29 6.95
CA ILE A 128 -8.24 -8.69 5.79
C ILE A 128 -9.29 -8.44 4.72
N GLN A 129 -9.32 -7.24 4.19
CA GLN A 129 -10.24 -6.82 3.14
C GLN A 129 -9.43 -6.25 1.98
N ILE A 130 -9.72 -6.70 0.78
CA ILE A 130 -9.16 -6.16 -0.46
C ILE A 130 -10.34 -5.74 -1.33
N SER A 131 -10.38 -4.47 -1.70
CA SER A 131 -11.51 -3.94 -2.47
C SER A 131 -11.13 -2.67 -3.24
N PRO A 132 -11.84 -2.39 -4.34
CA PRO A 132 -11.68 -1.14 -5.06
C PRO A 132 -11.96 0.08 -4.17
N LEU A 133 -11.29 1.18 -4.46
CA LEU A 133 -11.39 2.43 -3.70
C LEU A 133 -12.83 2.94 -3.56
N ALA A 134 -13.68 2.74 -4.59
CA ALA A 134 -15.07 3.17 -4.56
C ALA A 134 -15.89 2.54 -3.41
N PHE A 135 -15.53 1.34 -2.95
CA PHE A 135 -16.21 0.65 -1.85
C PHE A 135 -15.84 1.19 -0.46
N MET A 136 -14.93 2.15 -0.38
CA MET A 136 -14.59 2.83 0.88
C MET A 136 -15.59 3.93 1.26
N ARG A 137 -16.43 4.36 0.33
CA ARG A 137 -17.41 5.44 0.57
C ARG A 137 -18.35 5.10 1.72
N GLY A 138 -18.60 6.10 2.60
CA GLY A 138 -19.53 5.98 3.72
C GLY A 138 -19.01 5.17 4.91
N ARG A 139 -17.81 4.62 4.83
CA ARG A 139 -17.20 3.83 5.92
C ARG A 139 -16.39 4.72 6.86
N THR A 140 -16.31 4.33 8.12
CA THR A 140 -15.30 4.83 9.06
C THR A 140 -14.35 3.68 9.39
N LEU A 141 -13.07 3.87 9.14
CA LEU A 141 -12.05 2.82 9.23
C LEU A 141 -11.31 2.95 10.56
N ASN A 142 -11.79 2.22 11.57
CA ASN A 142 -11.26 2.24 12.94
C ASN A 142 -10.41 1.01 13.21
N ASN A 143 -9.41 1.12 14.08
CA ASN A 143 -8.55 0.01 14.51
C ASN A 143 -8.02 -0.79 13.31
N ALA A 144 -7.60 -0.09 12.26
CA ALA A 144 -7.26 -0.68 10.98
C ALA A 144 -5.94 -0.13 10.44
N PHE A 145 -5.19 -0.99 9.76
CA PHE A 145 -4.10 -0.58 8.90
C PHE A 145 -4.62 -0.53 7.47
N VAL A 146 -4.66 0.65 6.88
CA VAL A 146 -5.28 0.91 5.59
C VAL A 146 -4.23 1.32 4.58
N ILE A 147 -4.21 0.65 3.43
CA ILE A 147 -3.27 0.95 2.35
C ILE A 147 -4.07 1.33 1.11
N LEU A 148 -3.84 2.54 0.60
CA LEU A 148 -4.24 2.94 -0.74
C LEU A 148 -3.02 2.82 -1.65
N ASP A 149 -3.04 1.83 -2.52
CA ASP A 149 -1.97 1.58 -3.48
C ASP A 149 -2.32 2.13 -4.87
N GLU A 150 -1.32 2.47 -5.69
CA GLU A 150 -1.48 3.13 -7.00
C GLU A 150 -2.30 4.43 -6.92
N ALA A 151 -2.07 5.20 -5.86
CA ALA A 151 -2.86 6.39 -5.52
C ALA A 151 -2.80 7.50 -6.59
N GLN A 152 -1.81 7.51 -7.49
CA GLN A 152 -1.76 8.43 -8.64
C GLN A 152 -2.97 8.28 -9.56
N ASN A 153 -3.62 7.11 -9.53
CA ASN A 153 -4.81 6.81 -10.32
C ASN A 153 -6.13 7.12 -9.58
N ALA A 154 -6.07 7.72 -8.40
CA ALA A 154 -7.23 8.28 -7.73
C ALA A 154 -7.50 9.71 -8.22
N THR A 155 -8.76 10.01 -8.53
CA THR A 155 -9.18 11.38 -8.82
C THR A 155 -9.17 12.23 -7.55
N HIS A 156 -9.26 13.56 -7.69
CA HIS A 156 -9.38 14.47 -6.55
C HIS A 156 -10.52 14.05 -5.60
N SER A 157 -11.71 13.79 -6.12
CA SER A 157 -12.87 13.40 -5.31
C SER A 157 -12.70 12.05 -4.61
N GLN A 158 -12.04 11.09 -5.28
CA GLN A 158 -11.73 9.79 -4.70
C GLN A 158 -10.69 9.91 -3.58
N MET A 159 -9.63 10.70 -3.79
CA MET A 159 -8.61 10.95 -2.76
C MET A 159 -9.23 11.63 -1.54
N LYS A 160 -10.00 12.68 -1.73
CA LYS A 160 -10.73 13.35 -0.65
C LYS A 160 -11.66 12.39 0.09
N MET A 161 -12.44 11.61 -0.64
CA MET A 161 -13.33 10.60 -0.07
C MET A 161 -12.54 9.61 0.78
N PHE A 162 -11.40 9.09 0.31
CA PHE A 162 -10.58 8.11 1.02
C PHE A 162 -9.98 8.68 2.30
N LEU A 163 -9.33 9.85 2.23
CA LEU A 163 -8.65 10.46 3.37
C LEU A 163 -9.60 10.79 4.52
N THR A 164 -10.86 11.09 4.19
CA THR A 164 -11.90 11.35 5.20
C THR A 164 -12.50 10.08 5.84
N ARG A 165 -12.04 8.88 5.47
CA ARG A 165 -12.45 7.60 6.09
C ARG A 165 -11.67 7.26 7.34
N MET A 166 -10.56 7.96 7.61
CA MET A 166 -9.71 7.68 8.76
C MET A 166 -10.48 7.87 10.06
N GLY A 167 -10.54 6.83 10.85
CA GLY A 167 -11.16 6.82 12.17
C GLY A 167 -10.15 6.61 13.28
N PRO A 168 -10.60 6.50 14.54
CA PRO A 168 -9.74 6.24 15.68
C PRO A 168 -8.90 4.96 15.53
N GLU A 169 -7.68 5.00 16.02
CA GLU A 169 -6.74 3.86 16.00
C GLU A 169 -6.49 3.31 14.58
N ALA A 170 -6.62 4.16 13.57
CA ALA A 170 -6.30 3.80 12.20
C ALA A 170 -4.92 4.31 11.80
N LYS A 171 -4.24 3.53 10.95
CA LYS A 171 -3.00 3.90 10.28
C LYS A 171 -3.20 3.81 8.77
N PHE A 172 -2.86 4.91 8.07
CA PHE A 172 -3.00 5.01 6.63
C PHE A 172 -1.63 5.10 5.97
N ILE A 173 -1.36 4.23 5.01
CA ILE A 173 -0.24 4.37 4.07
C ILE A 173 -0.79 4.55 2.66
N ILE A 174 -0.37 5.61 2.00
CA ILE A 174 -0.74 5.94 0.63
C ILE A 174 0.50 5.78 -0.25
N THR A 175 0.48 4.80 -1.16
CA THR A 175 1.59 4.55 -2.08
C THR A 175 1.22 4.96 -3.49
N GLY A 176 2.19 5.46 -4.25
CA GLY A 176 1.95 5.83 -5.64
C GLY A 176 3.20 6.31 -6.37
N ASP A 177 3.06 6.42 -7.69
CA ASP A 177 4.07 6.99 -8.58
C ASP A 177 3.45 8.17 -9.36
N PRO A 178 3.75 9.41 -8.97
CA PRO A 178 3.21 10.58 -9.67
C PRO A 178 3.58 10.66 -11.15
N GLY A 179 4.60 9.91 -11.59
CA GLY A 179 5.04 9.84 -13.00
C GLY A 179 4.25 8.83 -13.85
N GLN A 180 3.46 7.94 -13.22
CA GLN A 180 2.74 6.86 -13.91
C GLN A 180 1.22 7.00 -13.75
N VAL A 181 0.68 8.11 -14.21
CA VAL A 181 -0.77 8.38 -14.14
C VAL A 181 -1.47 7.78 -15.35
N ASP A 182 -2.36 6.81 -15.11
CA ASP A 182 -3.16 6.11 -16.14
C ASP A 182 -4.61 6.64 -16.23
N LEU A 183 -4.90 7.78 -15.61
CA LEU A 183 -6.22 8.41 -15.67
C LEU A 183 -6.53 8.93 -17.09
N PRO A 184 -7.82 9.01 -17.49
CA PRO A 184 -8.22 9.62 -18.76
C PRO A 184 -7.67 11.03 -18.91
N LYS A 185 -7.29 11.42 -20.15
CA LYS A 185 -6.54 12.66 -20.49
C LYS A 185 -7.05 13.99 -19.87
N LYS A 186 -8.30 14.06 -19.44
CA LYS A 186 -8.88 15.26 -18.82
C LYS A 186 -9.05 15.13 -17.28
N THR A 187 -8.62 14.04 -16.70
CA THR A 187 -8.82 13.77 -15.28
C THR A 187 -7.52 14.06 -14.52
N ILE A 188 -7.62 14.86 -13.48
CA ILE A 188 -6.47 15.25 -12.66
C ILE A 188 -6.31 14.23 -11.52
N SER A 189 -5.07 13.76 -11.31
CA SER A 189 -4.72 12.92 -10.18
C SER A 189 -4.85 13.70 -8.87
N GLY A 190 -5.58 13.13 -7.92
CA GLY A 190 -5.72 13.69 -6.57
C GLY A 190 -4.46 13.53 -5.71
N LEU A 191 -3.52 12.67 -6.10
CA LEU A 191 -2.29 12.43 -5.34
C LEU A 191 -1.42 13.69 -5.28
N ASN A 192 -1.15 14.33 -6.42
CA ASN A 192 -0.30 15.51 -6.48
C ASN A 192 -0.85 16.68 -5.64
N GLU A 193 -2.14 16.86 -5.65
CA GLU A 193 -2.80 17.88 -4.83
C GLU A 193 -2.69 17.53 -3.34
N ALA A 194 -2.96 16.29 -2.96
CA ALA A 194 -2.80 15.84 -1.60
C ALA A 194 -1.36 16.04 -1.08
N LEU A 195 -0.36 15.69 -1.89
CA LEU A 195 1.05 15.91 -1.54
C LEU A 195 1.37 17.39 -1.31
N ASN A 196 0.82 18.30 -2.11
CA ASN A 196 1.01 19.74 -1.94
C ASN A 196 0.35 20.26 -0.65
N ILE A 197 -0.87 19.83 -0.37
CA ILE A 197 -1.62 20.23 0.84
C ILE A 197 -0.91 19.74 2.10
N PHE A 198 -0.49 18.47 2.12
CA PHE A 198 0.03 17.84 3.33
C PHE A 198 1.52 18.05 3.58
N LYS A 199 2.24 18.69 2.66
CA LYS A 199 3.69 18.94 2.77
C LYS A 199 4.12 19.61 4.09
N LYS A 200 3.23 20.42 4.69
CA LYS A 200 3.49 21.14 5.94
C LYS A 200 2.49 20.79 7.05
N THR A 201 1.75 19.70 6.91
CA THR A 201 0.71 19.33 7.87
C THR A 201 1.31 18.45 8.97
N ASN A 202 1.11 18.84 10.22
CA ASN A 202 1.53 18.05 11.37
C ASN A 202 0.77 16.71 11.43
N GLY A 203 1.47 15.65 11.84
CA GLY A 203 0.89 14.30 11.95
C GLY A 203 0.86 13.50 10.62
N ILE A 204 1.17 14.16 9.50
CA ILE A 204 1.26 13.52 8.18
C ILE A 204 2.70 13.61 7.68
N LYS A 205 3.21 12.52 7.12
CA LYS A 205 4.55 12.49 6.55
C LYS A 205 4.53 12.06 5.09
N ILE A 206 5.41 12.67 4.29
CA ILE A 206 5.63 12.31 2.90
C ILE A 206 7.07 11.85 2.76
N LEU A 207 7.27 10.65 2.22
CA LEU A 207 8.57 10.08 1.87
C LEU A 207 8.65 9.91 0.36
N TYR A 208 9.69 10.47 -0.23
CA TYR A 208 10.01 10.31 -1.64
C TYR A 208 11.10 9.26 -1.82
N LEU A 209 10.84 8.27 -2.68
CA LEU A 209 11.80 7.30 -3.15
C LEU A 209 12.29 7.71 -4.54
N ASP A 210 13.49 7.28 -4.88
CA ASP A 210 14.11 7.57 -6.17
C ASP A 210 14.52 6.28 -6.91
N GLU A 211 15.15 6.43 -8.08
CA GLU A 211 15.59 5.31 -8.90
C GLU A 211 16.64 4.41 -8.22
N LYS A 212 17.34 4.92 -7.21
CA LYS A 212 18.34 4.14 -6.43
C LYS A 212 17.68 3.14 -5.50
N ASP A 213 16.38 3.31 -5.23
CA ASP A 213 15.59 2.40 -4.41
C ASP A 213 14.97 1.25 -5.21
N VAL A 214 15.12 1.26 -6.55
CA VAL A 214 14.60 0.18 -7.41
C VAL A 214 15.36 -1.11 -7.11
N ILE A 215 14.63 -2.14 -6.70
CA ILE A 215 15.15 -3.48 -6.42
C ILE A 215 14.94 -4.34 -7.67
N ARG A 216 16.03 -4.82 -8.25
CA ARG A 216 16.04 -5.76 -9.37
C ARG A 216 16.11 -7.19 -8.88
#